data_4c27d0d5998a6c93406d53b6c0637cbf
#
_entry.id   4c27d0d5998a6c93406d53b6c0637cbf
#
_cell.length_a   1.000
_cell.length_b   1.000
_cell.length_c   1.000
_cell.angle_alpha   90.00
_cell.angle_beta   90.00
_cell.angle_gamma   90.00
#
_symmetry.space_group_name_H-M   'P 1'
#
loop_
_entity.id
_entity.type
_entity.pdbx_description
1 polymer ?
#
loop_
_entity_poly.entity_id
_entity_poly.type
_entity_poly.pdbx_seq_one_letter_code
_entity_poly.pdbx_strand_id
1 'polypeptide(L)'
;MSLKDQLPDRLPLLADILMDAAYADDHLEGEEKMAVKRLLREILDVPTLPMDLDFRIDEFDPKKFDRAKTLAAFARDPNELKKRIIELCAAVHASDGEIDFAEDAQLRAVGEGLGLPPEDFQELVVDIVEEVDLDLGEDLDRLRYGG
;
A
#
# COMPACT_ATOMS: atom_id res chain seq x y z
N MET A 1 -5.62 -13.31 13.40
CA MET A 1 -4.31 -13.71 12.84
C MET A 1 -3.63 -12.53 12.19
N SER A 2 -2.31 -12.45 12.35
CA SER A 2 -1.53 -11.39 11.71
C SER A 2 -1.33 -11.68 10.23
N LEU A 3 -0.98 -10.64 9.45
CA LEU A 3 -0.65 -10.82 8.04
C LEU A 3 0.51 -11.79 7.84
N LYS A 4 1.48 -11.77 8.74
CA LYS A 4 2.60 -12.70 8.72
C LYS A 4 2.14 -14.16 8.73
N ASP A 5 1.12 -14.46 9.56
CA ASP A 5 0.59 -15.82 9.68
C ASP A 5 -0.30 -16.20 8.51
N GLN A 6 -1.00 -15.22 7.92
CA GLN A 6 -1.89 -15.45 6.80
C GLN A 6 -1.17 -15.55 5.45
N LEU A 7 -0.01 -14.90 5.31
CA LEU A 7 0.71 -14.79 4.05
C LEU A 7 2.18 -15.21 4.13
N PRO A 8 2.54 -16.31 4.83
CA PRO A 8 3.96 -16.63 5.00
C PRO A 8 4.70 -16.87 3.69
N ASP A 9 4.04 -17.50 2.71
CA ASP A 9 4.66 -17.85 1.42
C ASP A 9 4.46 -16.76 0.37
N ARG A 10 3.64 -15.75 0.64
CA ARG A 10 3.30 -14.70 -0.33
C ARG A 10 3.81 -13.32 0.06
N LEU A 11 4.63 -13.23 1.10
CA LEU A 11 5.24 -11.96 1.50
C LEU A 11 6.05 -11.30 0.37
N PRO A 12 6.81 -12.06 -0.46
CA PRO A 12 7.46 -11.43 -1.61
C PRO A 12 6.48 -10.81 -2.60
N LEU A 13 5.32 -11.44 -2.80
CA LEU A 13 4.28 -10.87 -3.68
C LEU A 13 3.69 -9.61 -3.08
N LEU A 14 3.46 -9.59 -1.77
CA LEU A 14 2.99 -8.39 -1.09
C LEU A 14 4.01 -7.26 -1.23
N ALA A 15 5.30 -7.56 -1.08
CA ALA A 15 6.35 -6.56 -1.28
C ALA A 15 6.29 -5.96 -2.68
N ASP A 16 6.05 -6.78 -3.71
CA ASP A 16 5.92 -6.31 -5.08
C ASP A 16 4.70 -5.39 -5.25
N ILE A 17 3.57 -5.73 -4.62
CA ILE A 17 2.37 -4.90 -4.66
C ILE A 17 2.64 -3.54 -4.02
N LEU A 18 3.32 -3.52 -2.88
CA LEU A 18 3.65 -2.27 -2.20
C LEU A 18 4.64 -1.43 -3.00
N MET A 19 5.59 -2.06 -3.69
CA MET A 19 6.50 -1.35 -4.58
C MET A 19 5.78 -0.79 -5.81
N ASP A 20 4.79 -1.52 -6.35
CA ASP A 20 3.94 -0.99 -7.41
C ASP A 20 3.23 0.28 -6.95
N ALA A 21 2.74 0.29 -5.72
CA ALA A 21 2.14 1.48 -5.13
C ALA A 21 3.15 2.64 -5.05
N ALA A 22 4.38 2.34 -4.66
CA ALA A 22 5.43 3.36 -4.55
C ALA A 22 5.77 4.00 -5.91
N TYR A 23 5.55 3.28 -7.01
CA TYR A 23 5.81 3.79 -8.36
C TYR A 23 4.57 4.34 -9.07
N ALA A 24 3.45 4.49 -8.38
CA ALA A 24 2.17 4.81 -9.01
C ALA A 24 2.16 6.11 -9.80
N ASP A 25 2.97 7.09 -9.42
CA ASP A 25 3.04 8.39 -10.09
C ASP A 25 4.29 8.53 -10.98
N ASP A 26 4.92 7.40 -11.34
CA ASP A 26 6.16 7.33 -12.11
C ASP A 26 7.37 7.96 -11.42
N HIS A 27 7.23 8.37 -10.18
CA HIS A 27 8.33 8.89 -9.37
C HIS A 27 8.51 8.03 -8.13
N LEU A 28 9.69 7.43 -7.97
CA LEU A 28 10.01 6.74 -6.74
C LEU A 28 10.72 7.72 -5.81
N GLU A 29 10.00 8.17 -4.81
CA GLU A 29 10.61 8.93 -3.75
C GLU A 29 11.29 7.96 -2.76
N GLY A 30 12.44 8.35 -2.24
CA GLY A 30 13.14 7.55 -1.26
C GLY A 30 12.27 7.24 -0.04
N GLU A 31 11.42 8.19 0.33
CA GLU A 31 10.50 8.06 1.45
C GLU A 31 9.48 6.93 1.24
N GLU A 32 8.98 6.78 0.02
CA GLU A 32 8.01 5.73 -0.30
C GLU A 32 8.65 4.34 -0.23
N LYS A 33 9.86 4.19 -0.76
CA LYS A 33 10.60 2.93 -0.67
C LYS A 33 10.91 2.59 0.78
N MET A 34 11.33 3.58 1.57
CA MET A 34 11.57 3.39 2.99
C MET A 34 10.29 3.00 3.72
N ALA A 35 9.15 3.57 3.32
CA ALA A 35 7.85 3.21 3.89
C ALA A 35 7.50 1.75 3.62
N VAL A 36 7.76 1.24 2.40
CA VAL A 36 7.54 -0.16 2.08
C VAL A 36 8.38 -1.06 3.00
N LYS A 37 9.66 -0.75 3.14
CA LYS A 37 10.54 -1.54 4.01
C LYS A 37 10.09 -1.49 5.47
N ARG A 38 9.69 -0.32 5.95
CA ARG A 38 9.21 -0.15 7.32
C ARG A 38 7.94 -0.96 7.57
N LEU A 39 6.98 -0.87 6.66
CA LEU A 39 5.73 -1.61 6.79
C LEU A 39 5.95 -3.12 6.82
N LEU A 40 6.85 -3.63 5.99
CA LEU A 40 7.16 -5.05 6.00
C LEU A 40 7.87 -5.47 7.27
N ARG A 41 8.76 -4.63 7.81
CA ARG A 41 9.38 -4.91 9.12
C ARG A 41 8.32 -4.99 10.23
N GLU A 42 7.35 -4.10 10.20
CA GLU A 42 6.26 -4.11 11.17
C GLU A 42 5.41 -5.36 11.06
N ILE A 43 5.07 -5.76 9.83
CA ILE A 43 4.29 -6.99 9.58
C ILE A 43 5.02 -8.21 10.10
N LEU A 44 6.33 -8.29 9.84
CA LEU A 44 7.16 -9.42 10.26
C LEU A 44 7.58 -9.34 11.73
N ASP A 45 7.43 -8.17 12.33
CA ASP A 45 7.88 -7.89 13.70
C ASP A 45 9.39 -8.15 13.85
N VAL A 46 10.17 -7.57 12.94
CA VAL A 46 11.64 -7.72 12.92
C VAL A 46 12.28 -6.34 12.83
N PRO A 47 13.49 -6.16 13.43
CA PRO A 47 14.21 -4.88 13.34
C PRO A 47 14.83 -4.63 11.97
N THR A 48 15.11 -5.69 11.22
CA THR A 48 15.74 -5.62 9.91
C THR A 48 15.08 -6.63 8.99
N LEU A 49 14.81 -6.25 7.74
CA LEU A 49 14.22 -7.17 6.76
C LEU A 49 15.17 -8.32 6.44
N PRO A 50 14.61 -9.52 6.20
CA PRO A 50 15.42 -10.60 5.63
C PRO A 50 16.10 -10.13 4.33
N MET A 51 17.34 -10.58 4.12
CA MET A 51 18.17 -10.11 3.02
C MET A 51 17.53 -10.31 1.65
N ASP A 52 16.90 -11.45 1.44
CA ASP A 52 16.24 -11.78 0.16
C ASP A 52 15.05 -10.86 -0.12
N LEU A 53 14.29 -10.50 0.91
CA LEU A 53 13.16 -9.60 0.78
C LEU A 53 13.64 -8.17 0.52
N ASP A 54 14.66 -7.73 1.24
CA ASP A 54 15.26 -6.41 1.06
C ASP A 54 15.82 -6.27 -0.36
N PHE A 55 16.52 -7.28 -0.84
CA PHE A 55 17.06 -7.32 -2.20
C PHE A 55 15.94 -7.25 -3.24
N ARG A 56 14.86 -7.99 -3.04
CA ARG A 56 13.72 -7.99 -3.95
C ARG A 56 13.11 -6.59 -4.09
N ILE A 57 13.02 -5.86 -2.99
CA ILE A 57 12.52 -4.49 -3.01
C ILE A 57 13.48 -3.58 -3.80
N ASP A 58 14.77 -3.70 -3.56
CA ASP A 58 15.77 -2.88 -4.24
C ASP A 58 15.84 -3.16 -5.75
N GLU A 59 15.59 -4.40 -6.15
CA GLU A 59 15.65 -4.83 -7.54
C GLU A 59 14.30 -4.75 -8.27
N PHE A 60 13.26 -4.25 -7.61
CA PHE A 60 11.93 -4.17 -8.22
C PHE A 60 11.96 -3.30 -9.48
N ASP A 61 11.38 -3.83 -10.57
CA ASP A 61 11.28 -3.13 -11.85
C ASP A 61 9.79 -3.02 -12.22
N PRO A 62 9.20 -1.83 -12.20
CA PRO A 62 7.78 -1.67 -12.52
C PRO A 62 7.43 -2.09 -13.94
N LYS A 63 8.40 -2.08 -14.85
CA LYS A 63 8.18 -2.51 -16.24
C LYS A 63 8.02 -4.01 -16.38
N LYS A 64 8.58 -4.77 -15.45
CA LYS A 64 8.50 -6.24 -15.44
C LYS A 64 7.38 -6.76 -14.55
N PHE A 65 6.76 -5.90 -13.77
CA PHE A 65 5.73 -6.29 -12.81
C PHE A 65 4.39 -6.48 -13.51
N ASP A 66 3.76 -7.63 -13.28
CA ASP A 66 2.42 -7.92 -13.78
C ASP A 66 1.44 -7.83 -12.61
N ARG A 67 0.79 -6.66 -12.50
CA ARG A 67 -0.14 -6.37 -11.40
C ARG A 67 -1.28 -7.37 -11.36
N ALA A 68 -1.91 -7.62 -12.51
CA ALA A 68 -3.08 -8.49 -12.56
C ALA A 68 -2.74 -9.90 -12.10
N LYS A 69 -1.62 -10.45 -12.55
CA LYS A 69 -1.17 -11.78 -12.17
C LYS A 69 -0.85 -11.87 -10.69
N THR A 70 -0.16 -10.85 -10.17
CA THR A 70 0.24 -10.84 -8.75
C THR A 70 -0.99 -10.72 -7.85
N LEU A 71 -1.93 -9.83 -8.19
CA LEU A 71 -3.15 -9.66 -7.41
C LEU A 71 -4.05 -10.89 -7.49
N ALA A 72 -4.06 -11.60 -8.61
CA ALA A 72 -4.84 -12.83 -8.76
C ALA A 72 -4.43 -13.91 -7.75
N ALA A 73 -3.18 -13.88 -7.27
CA ALA A 73 -2.72 -14.81 -6.26
C ALA A 73 -3.47 -14.65 -4.93
N PHE A 74 -4.13 -13.51 -4.71
CA PHE A 74 -4.89 -13.22 -3.50
C PHE A 74 -6.41 -13.30 -3.73
N ALA A 75 -6.86 -13.71 -4.92
CA ALA A 75 -8.28 -13.65 -5.28
C ALA A 75 -9.17 -14.52 -4.41
N ARG A 76 -8.63 -15.59 -3.83
CA ARG A 76 -9.37 -16.53 -2.97
C ARG A 76 -9.30 -16.20 -1.49
N ASP A 77 -8.57 -15.17 -1.12
CA ASP A 77 -8.44 -14.77 0.28
C ASP A 77 -9.70 -14.05 0.76
N PRO A 78 -9.92 -13.98 2.08
CA PRO A 78 -11.07 -13.23 2.61
C PRO A 78 -11.02 -11.76 2.23
N ASN A 79 -12.19 -11.13 2.09
CA ASN A 79 -12.29 -9.72 1.75
C ASN A 79 -11.56 -8.82 2.75
N GLU A 80 -11.56 -9.20 4.02
CA GLU A 80 -10.84 -8.44 5.06
C GLU A 80 -9.34 -8.36 4.78
N LEU A 81 -8.74 -9.46 4.32
CA LEU A 81 -7.33 -9.48 3.94
C LEU A 81 -7.08 -8.60 2.72
N LYS A 82 -7.97 -8.68 1.73
CA LYS A 82 -7.87 -7.84 0.52
C LYS A 82 -7.94 -6.36 0.86
N LYS A 83 -8.86 -5.98 1.75
CA LYS A 83 -8.97 -4.60 2.22
C LYS A 83 -7.70 -4.17 2.96
N ARG A 84 -7.10 -5.06 3.73
CA ARG A 84 -5.85 -4.78 4.42
C ARG A 84 -4.71 -4.49 3.44
N ILE A 85 -4.67 -5.20 2.32
CA ILE A 85 -3.67 -4.95 1.28
C ILE A 85 -3.85 -3.54 0.70
N ILE A 86 -5.09 -3.12 0.46
CA ILE A 86 -5.37 -1.76 -0.01
C ILE A 86 -4.92 -0.74 1.03
N GLU A 87 -5.19 -0.97 2.30
CA GLU A 87 -4.75 -0.07 3.38
C GLU A 87 -3.23 0.05 3.45
N LEU A 88 -2.51 -1.04 3.21
CA LEU A 88 -1.05 -1.01 3.18
C LEU A 88 -0.53 -0.19 2.00
N CYS A 89 -1.14 -0.36 0.82
CA CYS A 89 -0.80 0.47 -0.34
C CYS A 89 -1.06 1.96 -0.04
N ALA A 90 -2.18 2.25 0.60
CA ALA A 90 -2.52 3.61 0.99
C ALA A 90 -1.48 4.19 1.96
N ALA A 91 -0.97 3.37 2.89
CA ALA A 91 0.06 3.81 3.82
C ALA A 91 1.36 4.18 3.09
N VAL A 92 1.70 3.46 2.02
CA VAL A 92 2.84 3.83 1.17
C VAL A 92 2.60 5.18 0.50
N HIS A 93 1.42 5.37 -0.08
CA HIS A 93 1.06 6.63 -0.74
C HIS A 93 1.06 7.81 0.23
N ALA A 94 0.54 7.60 1.44
CA ALA A 94 0.42 8.64 2.45
C ALA A 94 1.75 8.98 3.12
N SER A 95 2.85 8.31 2.77
CA SER A 95 4.15 8.56 3.39
C SER A 95 4.67 9.99 3.13
N ASP A 96 4.19 10.65 2.07
CA ASP A 96 4.52 12.04 1.77
C ASP A 96 3.44 13.03 2.26
N GLY A 97 2.40 12.53 2.93
CA GLY A 97 1.35 13.36 3.51
C GLY A 97 0.13 13.60 2.62
N GLU A 98 0.11 13.07 1.40
CA GLU A 98 -1.04 13.26 0.51
C GLU A 98 -1.21 12.06 -0.43
N ILE A 99 -2.45 11.89 -0.90
CA ILE A 99 -2.76 10.87 -1.91
C ILE A 99 -3.27 11.60 -3.15
N ASP A 100 -2.47 11.57 -4.23
CA ASP A 100 -2.81 12.24 -5.46
C ASP A 100 -3.75 11.40 -6.34
N PHE A 101 -4.07 11.91 -7.52
CA PHE A 101 -5.00 11.28 -8.44
C PHE A 101 -4.50 9.93 -8.96
N ALA A 102 -3.20 9.84 -9.28
CA ALA A 102 -2.60 8.61 -9.77
C ALA A 102 -2.59 7.54 -8.68
N GLU A 103 -2.34 7.94 -7.44
CA GLU A 103 -2.33 7.05 -6.30
C GLU A 103 -3.73 6.54 -5.96
N ASP A 104 -4.74 7.42 -6.01
CA ASP A 104 -6.14 7.02 -5.86
C ASP A 104 -6.51 5.98 -6.92
N ALA A 105 -6.15 6.21 -8.18
CA ALA A 105 -6.40 5.27 -9.27
C ALA A 105 -5.72 3.93 -9.04
N GLN A 106 -4.50 3.94 -8.50
CA GLN A 106 -3.78 2.72 -8.18
C GLN A 106 -4.49 1.91 -7.09
N LEU A 107 -4.99 2.57 -6.05
CA LEU A 107 -5.73 1.89 -4.99
C LEU A 107 -6.98 1.19 -5.53
N ARG A 108 -7.70 1.85 -6.45
CA ARG A 108 -8.89 1.27 -7.07
C ARG A 108 -8.52 0.09 -7.97
N ALA A 109 -7.42 0.20 -8.71
CA ALA A 109 -6.93 -0.89 -9.55
C ALA A 109 -6.55 -2.12 -8.71
N VAL A 110 -5.96 -1.91 -7.54
CA VAL A 110 -5.64 -3.00 -6.61
C VAL A 110 -6.93 -3.68 -6.14
N GLY A 111 -7.93 -2.91 -5.74
CA GLY A 111 -9.22 -3.47 -5.31
C GLY A 111 -9.87 -4.30 -6.39
N GLU A 112 -9.88 -3.81 -7.62
CA GLU A 112 -10.42 -4.52 -8.76
C GLU A 112 -9.64 -5.81 -9.04
N GLY A 113 -8.31 -5.73 -9.04
CA GLY A 113 -7.46 -6.89 -9.30
C GLY A 113 -7.54 -7.96 -8.23
N LEU A 114 -7.84 -7.58 -7.00
CA LEU A 114 -8.06 -8.51 -5.89
C LEU A 114 -9.42 -9.20 -5.97
N GLY A 115 -10.32 -8.72 -6.82
CA GLY A 115 -11.65 -9.29 -6.96
C GLY A 115 -12.64 -8.81 -5.90
N LEU A 116 -12.39 -7.67 -5.28
CA LEU A 116 -13.37 -7.08 -4.36
C LEU A 116 -14.55 -6.52 -5.15
N PRO A 117 -15.79 -6.60 -4.61
CA PRO A 117 -16.92 -5.91 -5.21
C PRO A 117 -16.62 -4.41 -5.36
N PRO A 118 -17.03 -3.77 -6.48
CA PRO A 118 -16.73 -2.34 -6.67
C PRO A 118 -17.19 -1.45 -5.52
N GLU A 119 -18.36 -1.72 -4.93
CA GLU A 119 -18.86 -0.94 -3.80
C GLU A 119 -17.88 -0.99 -2.61
N ASP A 120 -17.30 -2.16 -2.37
CA ASP A 120 -16.43 -2.37 -1.20
C ASP A 120 -15.11 -1.59 -1.35
N PHE A 121 -14.43 -1.71 -2.49
CA PHE A 121 -13.15 -1.02 -2.62
C PHE A 121 -13.32 0.48 -2.88
N GLN A 122 -14.36 0.90 -3.60
CA GLN A 122 -14.60 2.32 -3.86
C GLN A 122 -14.88 3.08 -2.56
N GLU A 123 -15.74 2.53 -1.71
CA GLU A 123 -16.04 3.14 -0.42
C GLU A 123 -14.79 3.20 0.46
N LEU A 124 -14.03 2.12 0.51
CA LEU A 124 -12.79 2.06 1.28
C LEU A 124 -11.78 3.12 0.82
N VAL A 125 -11.60 3.27 -0.49
CA VAL A 125 -10.65 4.25 -1.04
C VAL A 125 -11.10 5.67 -0.72
N VAL A 126 -12.39 5.97 -0.86
CA VAL A 126 -12.94 7.28 -0.51
C VAL A 126 -12.68 7.58 0.96
N ASP A 127 -12.95 6.63 1.84
CA ASP A 127 -12.73 6.80 3.28
C ASP A 127 -11.26 7.06 3.60
N ILE A 128 -10.34 6.33 2.96
CA ILE A 128 -8.91 6.51 3.16
C ILE A 128 -8.47 7.91 2.71
N VAL A 129 -8.89 8.35 1.53
CA VAL A 129 -8.51 9.65 0.98
C VAL A 129 -9.06 10.77 1.85
N GLU A 130 -10.32 10.67 2.29
CA GLU A 130 -10.91 11.65 3.20
C GLU A 130 -10.18 11.72 4.53
N GLU A 131 -9.77 10.58 5.09
CA GLU A 131 -9.03 10.53 6.34
C GLU A 131 -7.69 11.25 6.23
N VAL A 132 -6.96 11.04 5.14
CA VAL A 132 -5.69 11.72 4.89
C VAL A 132 -5.93 13.23 4.74
N ASP A 133 -6.93 13.64 3.99
CA ASP A 133 -7.28 15.05 3.81
C ASP A 133 -7.70 15.71 5.12
N LEU A 134 -8.44 15.00 5.97
CA LEU A 134 -8.86 15.53 7.28
C LEU A 134 -7.67 15.73 8.21
N ASP A 135 -6.72 14.81 8.21
CA ASP A 135 -5.49 14.96 9.02
C ASP A 135 -4.71 16.19 8.58
N LEU A 136 -4.57 16.40 7.28
CA LEU A 136 -3.93 17.60 6.75
C LEU A 136 -4.72 18.87 7.09
N GLY A 137 -6.04 18.79 7.02
CA GLY A 137 -6.93 19.90 7.37
C GLY A 137 -6.79 20.30 8.84
N GLU A 138 -6.72 19.30 9.73
CA GLU A 138 -6.53 19.56 11.16
C GLU A 138 -5.20 20.25 11.42
N ASP A 139 -4.12 19.80 10.79
CA ASP A 139 -2.80 20.42 10.95
C ASP A 139 -2.80 21.87 10.44
N LEU A 140 -3.44 22.11 9.30
CA LEU A 140 -3.56 23.45 8.76
C LEU A 140 -4.41 24.36 9.65
N ASP A 141 -5.48 23.84 10.24
CA ASP A 141 -6.31 24.57 11.16
C ASP A 141 -5.56 24.94 12.44
N ARG A 142 -4.75 24.03 12.97
CA ARG A 142 -3.88 24.32 14.13
C ARG A 142 -2.91 25.45 13.84
N LEU A 143 -2.29 25.42 12.67
CA LEU A 143 -1.38 26.48 12.25
C LEU A 143 -2.09 27.80 12.06
N ARG A 144 -3.31 27.76 11.50
CA ARG A 144 -4.10 28.96 11.18
C ARG A 144 -4.60 29.66 12.43
N TYR A 145 -5.00 28.92 13.45
CA TYR A 145 -5.60 29.49 14.66
C TYR A 145 -4.63 29.57 15.83
N GLY A 146 -3.36 29.37 15.57
CA GLY A 146 -2.33 29.52 16.59
C GLY A 146 -2.38 28.49 17.70
N GLY A 147 -3.13 27.43 17.45
CA GLY A 147 -3.32 26.36 18.43
C GLY A 147 -2.14 25.46 18.57
#